data_8454784781cf0e98fa7a1fcbf0d4b582
#
_entry.id   8454784781cf0e98fa7a1fcbf0d4b582
#
_cell.length_a   1.000
_cell.length_b   1.000
_cell.length_c   1.000
_cell.angle_alpha   90.00
_cell.angle_beta   90.00
_cell.angle_gamma   90.00
#
_symmetry.space_group_name_H-M   'P 1'
#
loop_
_entity.id
_entity.type
_entity.pdbx_description
1 polymer ?
#
loop_
_entity_poly.entity_id
_entity_poly.type
_entity_poly.pdbx_seq_one_letter_code
_entity_poly.pdbx_strand_id
1 'polypeptide(L)'
;MIPNGRLAVITGAGRGLGRSLVDEFSEAGWAVVALTRSPTASTDRANVTVATHDVRNEPSTALMSAVDGRPVDLIINNAAQGAPHAWLGEIAAEGVMNAVDVNVAGPLRLVQALLPQLLAAPDPVIINVTSRLGSLTVQARGDYSDLSTSYAYKISKSAQNMLTISLAQDLAGRVRCWAVHPGKMATGMGQADASKDPRQAARELRELVDSPDRTSPRFVSLGAADLSW
;
A
#
# COMPACT_ATOMS: atom_id res chain seq x y z
N MET A 1 -21.75 -4.04 -17.59
CA MET A 1 -20.74 -5.09 -17.35
C MET A 1 -19.40 -4.43 -17.16
N ILE A 2 -18.68 -4.75 -16.08
CA ILE A 2 -17.33 -4.23 -15.83
C ILE A 2 -16.39 -5.01 -16.76
N PRO A 3 -15.63 -4.35 -17.66
CA PRO A 3 -14.98 -5.01 -18.80
C PRO A 3 -14.00 -6.14 -18.44
N ASN A 4 -13.35 -6.10 -17.27
CA ASN A 4 -12.33 -7.10 -16.89
C ASN A 4 -12.72 -8.00 -15.72
N GLY A 5 -13.84 -7.74 -15.04
CA GLY A 5 -14.26 -8.51 -13.87
C GLY A 5 -13.35 -8.44 -12.66
N ARG A 6 -12.11 -7.91 -12.77
CA ARG A 6 -11.12 -7.80 -11.68
C ARG A 6 -11.46 -6.70 -10.69
N LEU A 7 -11.23 -6.96 -9.40
CA LEU A 7 -11.50 -6.04 -8.30
C LEU A 7 -10.21 -5.65 -7.57
N ALA A 8 -9.96 -4.33 -7.47
CA ALA A 8 -8.91 -3.76 -6.64
C ALA A 8 -9.49 -3.06 -5.40
N VAL A 9 -8.89 -3.29 -4.24
CA VAL A 9 -9.18 -2.58 -2.99
C VAL A 9 -7.97 -1.73 -2.63
N ILE A 10 -8.15 -0.40 -2.52
CA ILE A 10 -7.05 0.56 -2.35
C ILE A 10 -7.28 1.41 -1.10
N THR A 11 -6.36 1.34 -0.12
CA THR A 11 -6.42 2.17 1.08
C THR A 11 -5.75 3.52 0.89
N GLY A 12 -6.17 4.55 1.64
CA GLY A 12 -5.62 5.90 1.51
C GLY A 12 -5.90 6.54 0.15
N ALA A 13 -7.05 6.21 -0.44
CA ALA A 13 -7.45 6.54 -1.81
C ALA A 13 -7.79 8.02 -2.06
N GLY A 14 -7.88 8.85 -1.02
CA GLY A 14 -8.43 10.21 -1.13
C GLY A 14 -7.50 11.25 -1.76
N ARG A 15 -6.17 11.02 -1.80
CA ARG A 15 -5.18 11.99 -2.30
C ARG A 15 -3.88 11.31 -2.74
N GLY A 16 -3.00 12.10 -3.37
CA GLY A 16 -1.65 11.68 -3.73
C GLY A 16 -1.62 10.39 -4.55
N LEU A 17 -0.70 9.48 -4.24
CA LEU A 17 -0.57 8.20 -4.93
C LEU A 17 -1.86 7.37 -4.88
N GLY A 18 -2.54 7.30 -3.73
CA GLY A 18 -3.78 6.53 -3.61
C GLY A 18 -4.86 6.99 -4.57
N ARG A 19 -5.04 8.30 -4.78
CA ARG A 19 -5.97 8.83 -5.78
C ARG A 19 -5.53 8.48 -7.19
N SER A 20 -4.24 8.63 -7.50
CA SER A 20 -3.71 8.27 -8.82
C SER A 20 -3.84 6.78 -9.13
N LEU A 21 -3.71 5.91 -8.11
CA LEU A 21 -3.97 4.46 -8.25
C LEU A 21 -5.44 4.18 -8.57
N VAL A 22 -6.38 4.85 -7.89
CA VAL A 22 -7.82 4.72 -8.19
C VAL A 22 -8.10 5.09 -9.64
N ASP A 23 -7.57 6.22 -10.10
CA ASP A 23 -7.76 6.70 -11.46
C ASP A 23 -7.16 5.71 -12.47
N GLU A 24 -5.92 5.27 -12.28
CA GLU A 24 -5.20 4.36 -13.19
C GLU A 24 -5.89 2.99 -13.32
N PHE A 25 -6.24 2.34 -12.20
CA PHE A 25 -6.90 1.04 -12.24
C PHE A 25 -8.32 1.13 -12.80
N SER A 26 -9.05 2.20 -12.47
CA SER A 26 -10.38 2.46 -13.02
C SER A 26 -10.35 2.65 -14.54
N GLU A 27 -9.39 3.44 -15.06
CA GLU A 27 -9.18 3.66 -16.49
C GLU A 27 -8.77 2.37 -17.22
N ALA A 28 -8.04 1.50 -16.55
CA ALA A 28 -7.70 0.15 -17.05
C ALA A 28 -8.88 -0.85 -16.99
N GLY A 29 -10.08 -0.41 -16.59
CA GLY A 29 -11.29 -1.22 -16.57
C GLY A 29 -11.46 -2.14 -15.36
N TRP A 30 -10.70 -1.93 -14.27
CA TRP A 30 -10.92 -2.62 -13.02
C TRP A 30 -12.11 -2.04 -12.26
N ALA A 31 -12.84 -2.87 -11.53
CA ALA A 31 -13.66 -2.39 -10.43
C ALA A 31 -12.72 -1.93 -9.29
N VAL A 32 -12.98 -0.79 -8.68
CA VAL A 32 -12.14 -0.25 -7.60
C VAL A 32 -12.97 0.06 -6.38
N VAL A 33 -12.60 -0.50 -5.24
CA VAL A 33 -13.05 -0.06 -3.92
C VAL A 33 -12.01 0.90 -3.35
N ALA A 34 -12.34 2.18 -3.34
CA ALA A 34 -11.51 3.27 -2.88
C ALA A 34 -11.77 3.56 -1.40
N LEU A 35 -10.85 3.15 -0.52
CA LEU A 35 -11.00 3.32 0.93
C LEU A 35 -10.39 4.63 1.40
N THR A 36 -11.22 5.46 2.04
CA THR A 36 -10.82 6.76 2.59
C THR A 36 -11.16 6.84 4.07
N ARG A 37 -10.30 7.48 4.86
CA ARG A 37 -10.53 7.65 6.31
C ARG A 37 -11.71 8.59 6.62
N SER A 38 -11.89 9.59 5.81
CA SER A 38 -12.98 10.57 5.94
C SER A 38 -13.86 10.51 4.71
N PRO A 39 -15.16 10.83 4.82
CA PRO A 39 -16.01 10.95 3.66
C PRO A 39 -15.41 11.89 2.62
N THR A 40 -15.32 11.43 1.39
CA THR A 40 -14.90 12.23 0.24
C THR A 40 -16.02 12.23 -0.78
N ALA A 41 -16.03 13.21 -1.67
CA ALA A 41 -16.98 13.21 -2.77
C ALA A 41 -16.87 11.88 -3.55
N SER A 42 -18.01 11.33 -3.94
CA SER A 42 -18.07 10.21 -4.87
C SER A 42 -17.35 10.59 -6.17
N THR A 43 -16.86 9.60 -6.88
CA THR A 43 -16.33 9.82 -8.21
C THR A 43 -17.45 9.60 -9.22
N ASP A 44 -17.42 10.31 -10.36
CA ASP A 44 -18.38 10.09 -11.46
C ASP A 44 -18.11 8.80 -12.24
N ARG A 45 -17.15 7.97 -11.79
CA ARG A 45 -16.74 6.74 -12.45
C ARG A 45 -17.62 5.57 -11.97
N ALA A 46 -18.39 4.99 -12.86
CA ALA A 46 -19.33 3.91 -12.56
C ALA A 46 -18.66 2.62 -11.99
N ASN A 47 -17.37 2.43 -12.23
CA ASN A 47 -16.60 1.27 -11.74
C ASN A 47 -15.79 1.56 -10.45
N VAL A 48 -16.02 2.71 -9.80
CA VAL A 48 -15.37 3.07 -8.53
C VAL A 48 -16.40 3.20 -7.43
N THR A 49 -16.24 2.43 -6.36
CA THR A 49 -17.03 2.55 -5.14
C THR A 49 -16.16 3.16 -4.05
N VAL A 50 -16.54 4.34 -3.54
CA VAL A 50 -15.86 4.97 -2.40
C VAL A 50 -16.48 4.49 -1.10
N ALA A 51 -15.66 3.99 -0.18
CA ALA A 51 -16.10 3.56 1.14
C ALA A 51 -15.25 4.21 2.25
N THR A 52 -15.91 4.61 3.33
CA THR A 52 -15.21 5.15 4.50
C THR A 52 -14.70 4.01 5.37
N HIS A 53 -13.38 3.98 5.58
CA HIS A 53 -12.73 3.02 6.45
C HIS A 53 -11.40 3.59 6.99
N ASP A 54 -11.26 3.60 8.32
CA ASP A 54 -9.96 3.87 8.97
C ASP A 54 -9.27 2.52 9.20
N VAL A 55 -8.08 2.35 8.63
CA VAL A 55 -7.30 1.10 8.72
C VAL A 55 -6.90 0.71 10.14
N ARG A 56 -7.03 1.63 11.11
CA ARG A 56 -6.80 1.35 12.54
C ARG A 56 -7.96 0.60 13.19
N ASN A 57 -9.11 0.58 12.56
CA ASN A 57 -10.31 -0.05 13.08
C ASN A 57 -10.54 -1.42 12.45
N GLU A 58 -11.39 -2.21 13.10
CA GLU A 58 -11.95 -3.42 12.50
C GLU A 58 -12.67 -3.09 11.19
N PRO A 59 -12.84 -4.07 10.28
CA PRO A 59 -13.45 -3.86 8.97
C PRO A 59 -14.82 -3.20 9.09
N SER A 60 -14.98 -2.04 8.44
CA SER A 60 -16.24 -1.31 8.48
C SER A 60 -17.32 -2.02 7.63
N THR A 61 -18.58 -1.86 8.01
CA THR A 61 -19.71 -2.34 7.20
C THR A 61 -19.67 -1.74 5.79
N ALA A 62 -19.23 -0.48 5.65
CA ALA A 62 -19.09 0.17 4.35
C ALA A 62 -18.05 -0.52 3.45
N LEU A 63 -16.92 -0.96 4.01
CA LEU A 63 -15.92 -1.77 3.30
C LEU A 63 -16.53 -3.09 2.82
N MET A 64 -17.14 -3.84 3.73
CA MET A 64 -17.68 -5.17 3.40
C MET A 64 -18.81 -5.08 2.36
N SER A 65 -19.70 -4.09 2.48
CA SER A 65 -20.73 -3.83 1.47
C SER A 65 -20.17 -3.41 0.11
N ALA A 66 -19.08 -2.62 0.09
CA ALA A 66 -18.44 -2.20 -1.16
C ALA A 66 -17.78 -3.37 -1.91
N VAL A 67 -17.21 -4.33 -1.19
CA VAL A 67 -16.66 -5.57 -1.77
C VAL A 67 -17.76 -6.53 -2.20
N ASP A 68 -18.87 -6.59 -1.46
CA ASP A 68 -20.08 -7.38 -1.77
C ASP A 68 -19.79 -8.86 -2.07
N GLY A 69 -18.92 -9.48 -1.29
CA GLY A 69 -18.54 -10.88 -1.42
C GLY A 69 -17.79 -11.27 -2.70
N ARG A 70 -17.49 -10.31 -3.59
CA ARG A 70 -16.78 -10.56 -4.85
C ARG A 70 -15.33 -11.03 -4.60
N PRO A 71 -14.77 -11.88 -5.48
CA PRO A 71 -13.33 -12.14 -5.49
C PRO A 71 -12.53 -10.83 -5.55
N VAL A 72 -11.45 -10.74 -4.74
CA VAL A 72 -10.56 -9.58 -4.71
C VAL A 72 -9.24 -9.97 -5.36
N ASP A 73 -8.96 -9.40 -6.53
CA ASP A 73 -7.75 -9.69 -7.30
C ASP A 73 -6.53 -8.90 -6.81
N LEU A 74 -6.78 -7.74 -6.18
CA LEU A 74 -5.71 -6.85 -5.75
C LEU A 74 -6.06 -6.11 -4.47
N ILE A 75 -5.17 -6.16 -3.48
CA ILE A 75 -5.17 -5.24 -2.34
C ILE A 75 -3.95 -4.34 -2.44
N ILE A 76 -4.16 -3.02 -2.40
CA ILE A 76 -3.07 -2.03 -2.29
C ILE A 76 -3.18 -1.33 -0.94
N ASN A 77 -2.32 -1.71 0.00
CA ASN A 77 -2.12 -1.05 1.28
C ASN A 77 -1.25 0.20 1.07
N ASN A 78 -1.90 1.30 0.68
CA ASN A 78 -1.25 2.59 0.42
C ASN A 78 -1.43 3.59 1.56
N ALA A 79 -2.45 3.46 2.40
CA ALA A 79 -2.59 4.31 3.59
C ALA A 79 -1.32 4.25 4.44
N ALA A 80 -0.80 5.40 4.82
CA ALA A 80 0.42 5.48 5.59
C ALA A 80 0.43 6.68 6.55
N GLN A 81 1.12 6.50 7.66
CA GLN A 81 1.42 7.53 8.65
C GLN A 81 2.92 7.55 8.94
N GLY A 82 3.47 8.74 9.07
CA GLY A 82 4.78 9.00 9.64
C GLY A 82 4.64 9.89 10.86
N ALA A 83 5.76 10.28 11.43
CA ALA A 83 5.85 11.31 12.45
C ALA A 83 6.88 12.35 12.01
N PRO A 84 6.86 13.57 12.55
CA PRO A 84 7.94 14.53 12.35
C PRO A 84 9.31 13.93 12.72
N HIS A 85 10.35 14.37 12.05
CA HIS A 85 11.70 14.06 12.48
C HIS A 85 11.94 14.75 13.83
N ALA A 86 12.49 13.99 14.78
CA ALA A 86 12.94 14.48 16.07
C ALA A 86 14.27 13.81 16.42
N TRP A 87 15.07 14.49 17.19
CA TRP A 87 16.30 13.91 17.70
C TRP A 87 15.98 12.92 18.84
N LEU A 88 16.88 11.98 19.10
CA LEU A 88 16.61 10.83 19.98
C LEU A 88 15.99 11.19 21.34
N GLY A 89 16.43 12.30 21.96
CA GLY A 89 15.92 12.74 23.27
C GLY A 89 14.48 13.27 23.25
N GLU A 90 13.90 13.50 22.08
CA GLU A 90 12.57 14.10 21.91
C GLU A 90 11.57 13.14 21.27
N ILE A 91 12.00 11.90 20.94
CA ILE A 91 11.13 10.93 20.27
C ILE A 91 10.12 10.38 21.28
N ALA A 92 8.82 10.55 20.96
CA ALA A 92 7.76 9.88 21.69
C ALA A 92 7.53 8.46 21.12
N ALA A 93 7.64 7.44 21.98
CA ALA A 93 7.37 6.05 21.60
C ALA A 93 5.95 5.85 21.05
N GLU A 94 4.98 6.65 21.52
CA GLU A 94 3.62 6.67 21.02
C GLU A 94 3.56 6.96 19.50
N GLY A 95 4.40 7.89 19.00
CA GLY A 95 4.49 8.17 17.57
C GLY A 95 4.93 6.96 16.74
N VAL A 96 5.82 6.12 17.31
CA VAL A 96 6.24 4.85 16.69
C VAL A 96 5.08 3.86 16.67
N MET A 97 4.38 3.68 17.79
CA MET A 97 3.24 2.77 17.90
C MET A 97 2.10 3.16 16.96
N ASN A 98 1.79 4.45 16.87
CA ASN A 98 0.78 4.98 15.95
C ASN A 98 1.15 4.71 14.47
N ALA A 99 2.41 4.86 14.11
CA ALA A 99 2.87 4.55 12.75
C ALA A 99 2.80 3.04 12.45
N VAL A 100 3.14 2.19 13.41
CA VAL A 100 3.03 0.72 13.29
C VAL A 100 1.57 0.30 13.18
N ASP A 101 0.66 0.89 13.95
CA ASP A 101 -0.76 0.57 13.86
C ASP A 101 -1.34 0.87 12.47
N VAL A 102 -1.02 2.02 11.89
CA VAL A 102 -1.48 2.38 10.52
C VAL A 102 -0.77 1.58 9.44
N ASN A 103 0.57 1.48 9.49
CA ASN A 103 1.38 0.97 8.38
C ASN A 103 1.53 -0.56 8.39
N VAL A 104 1.28 -1.22 9.51
CA VAL A 104 1.49 -2.67 9.68
C VAL A 104 0.20 -3.38 10.10
N ALA A 105 -0.37 -3.01 11.26
CA ALA A 105 -1.57 -3.66 11.77
C ALA A 105 -2.80 -3.38 10.88
N GLY A 106 -2.90 -2.16 10.31
CA GLY A 106 -3.95 -1.81 9.34
C GLY A 106 -3.98 -2.71 8.11
N PRO A 107 -2.86 -2.85 7.37
CA PRO A 107 -2.74 -3.84 6.30
C PRO A 107 -3.09 -5.27 6.71
N LEU A 108 -2.65 -5.70 7.90
CA LEU A 108 -2.95 -7.05 8.40
C LEU A 108 -4.46 -7.23 8.62
N ARG A 109 -5.14 -6.28 9.30
CA ARG A 109 -6.60 -6.31 9.50
C ARG A 109 -7.36 -6.39 8.17
N LEU A 110 -6.96 -5.57 7.19
CA LEU A 110 -7.61 -5.58 5.88
C LEU A 110 -7.43 -6.92 5.15
N VAL A 111 -6.22 -7.47 5.14
CA VAL A 111 -5.94 -8.77 4.51
C VAL A 111 -6.73 -9.88 5.21
N GLN A 112 -6.76 -9.91 6.55
CA GLN A 112 -7.55 -10.89 7.31
C GLN A 112 -9.04 -10.80 6.99
N ALA A 113 -9.59 -9.59 6.92
CA ALA A 113 -11.00 -9.37 6.61
C ALA A 113 -11.40 -9.83 5.22
N LEU A 114 -10.51 -9.67 4.24
CA LEU A 114 -10.75 -10.00 2.83
C LEU A 114 -10.10 -11.33 2.40
N LEU A 115 -9.59 -12.11 3.35
CA LEU A 115 -8.89 -13.36 3.03
C LEU A 115 -9.75 -14.36 2.22
N PRO A 116 -11.03 -14.59 2.54
CA PRO A 116 -11.87 -15.47 1.71
C PRO A 116 -12.02 -14.97 0.27
N GLN A 117 -12.18 -13.65 0.07
CA GLN A 117 -12.33 -13.05 -1.25
C GLN A 117 -11.01 -13.06 -2.05
N LEU A 118 -9.87 -12.85 -1.38
CA LEU A 118 -8.54 -13.01 -1.98
C LEU A 118 -8.34 -14.44 -2.47
N LEU A 119 -8.63 -15.44 -1.62
CA LEU A 119 -8.45 -16.85 -1.98
C LEU A 119 -9.44 -17.34 -3.04
N ALA A 120 -10.52 -16.61 -3.31
CA ALA A 120 -11.47 -16.87 -4.37
C ALA A 120 -11.03 -16.30 -5.73
N ALA A 121 -10.07 -15.37 -5.76
CA ALA A 121 -9.54 -14.82 -7.01
C ALA A 121 -8.52 -15.79 -7.65
N PRO A 122 -8.41 -15.83 -8.99
CA PRO A 122 -7.55 -16.79 -9.68
C PRO A 122 -6.05 -16.51 -9.52
N ASP A 123 -5.65 -15.23 -9.38
CA ASP A 123 -4.24 -14.81 -9.31
C ASP A 123 -4.10 -13.53 -8.46
N PRO A 124 -4.44 -13.61 -7.16
CA PRO A 124 -4.51 -12.43 -6.31
C PRO A 124 -3.15 -11.88 -5.92
N VAL A 125 -3.10 -10.56 -5.72
CA VAL A 125 -1.89 -9.82 -5.33
C VAL A 125 -2.16 -8.94 -4.13
N ILE A 126 -1.26 -8.95 -3.16
CA ILE A 126 -1.19 -7.98 -2.08
C ILE A 126 0.03 -7.08 -2.31
N ILE A 127 -0.20 -5.78 -2.39
CA ILE A 127 0.85 -4.77 -2.46
C ILE A 127 0.84 -3.95 -1.19
N ASN A 128 1.94 -3.97 -0.47
CA ASN A 128 2.23 -3.04 0.61
C ASN A 128 3.09 -1.90 0.07
N VAL A 129 2.56 -0.69 0.01
CA VAL A 129 3.33 0.50 -0.37
C VAL A 129 4.26 0.86 0.78
N THR A 130 5.52 0.46 0.63
CA THR A 130 6.56 0.64 1.64
C THR A 130 7.53 1.78 1.26
N SER A 131 8.78 1.69 1.64
CA SER A 131 9.81 2.67 1.31
C SER A 131 11.18 2.01 1.29
N ARG A 132 12.09 2.49 0.44
CA ARG A 132 13.53 2.14 0.51
C ARG A 132 14.10 2.35 1.92
N LEU A 133 13.51 3.28 2.70
CA LEU A 133 13.89 3.55 4.09
C LEU A 133 13.48 2.43 5.06
N GLY A 134 12.67 1.47 4.63
CA GLY A 134 12.34 0.24 5.35
C GLY A 134 13.33 -0.91 5.12
N SER A 135 14.31 -0.76 4.22
CA SER A 135 15.36 -1.75 4.01
C SER A 135 16.33 -1.77 5.19
N LEU A 136 16.39 -2.87 5.92
CA LEU A 136 17.35 -3.04 7.02
C LEU A 136 18.79 -3.07 6.48
N THR A 137 19.02 -3.75 5.36
CA THR A 137 20.32 -3.86 4.71
C THR A 137 20.88 -2.49 4.32
N VAL A 138 20.04 -1.65 3.69
CA VAL A 138 20.43 -0.31 3.23
C VAL A 138 20.64 0.64 4.41
N GLN A 139 19.77 0.55 5.44
CA GLN A 139 19.92 1.35 6.67
C GLN A 139 21.19 0.98 7.44
N ALA A 140 21.53 -0.30 7.54
CA ALA A 140 22.73 -0.77 8.24
C ALA A 140 24.03 -0.31 7.55
N ARG A 141 24.00 -0.11 6.22
CA ARG A 141 25.13 0.46 5.46
C ARG A 141 25.30 1.96 5.63
N GLY A 142 24.27 2.66 6.15
CA GLY A 142 24.28 4.11 6.27
C GLY A 142 23.96 4.87 4.97
N ASP A 143 23.46 4.20 3.92
CA ASP A 143 23.21 4.79 2.59
C ASP A 143 22.24 5.99 2.64
N TYR A 144 21.43 6.12 3.69
CA TYR A 144 20.45 7.20 3.89
C TYR A 144 20.60 7.90 5.27
N SER A 145 21.82 7.91 5.82
CA SER A 145 22.10 8.51 7.14
C SER A 145 21.91 10.03 7.15
N ASP A 146 22.06 10.68 6.00
CA ASP A 146 21.89 12.12 5.78
C ASP A 146 20.41 12.57 5.65
N LEU A 147 19.49 11.61 5.49
CA LEU A 147 18.07 11.95 5.35
C LEU A 147 17.40 12.18 6.71
N SER A 148 16.84 13.37 6.89
CA SER A 148 16.01 13.72 8.06
C SER A 148 14.68 12.96 8.04
N THR A 149 14.72 11.68 8.43
CA THR A 149 13.53 10.81 8.46
C THR A 149 13.27 10.30 9.87
N SER A 150 12.00 10.32 10.29
CA SER A 150 11.63 9.92 11.65
C SER A 150 11.86 8.43 11.92
N TYR A 151 12.17 8.10 13.14
CA TYR A 151 12.25 6.72 13.66
C TYR A 151 10.94 5.96 13.38
N ALA A 152 9.81 6.60 13.68
CA ALA A 152 8.49 6.03 13.48
C ALA A 152 8.29 5.55 12.03
N TYR A 153 8.73 6.35 11.06
CA TYR A 153 8.61 5.98 9.64
C TYR A 153 9.52 4.81 9.28
N LYS A 154 10.82 4.90 9.60
CA LYS A 154 11.78 3.83 9.30
C LYS A 154 11.37 2.51 9.93
N ILE A 155 11.05 2.50 11.23
CA ILE A 155 10.66 1.31 11.98
C ILE A 155 9.39 0.71 11.38
N SER A 156 8.34 1.51 11.17
CA SER A 156 7.08 0.99 10.63
C SER A 156 7.22 0.46 9.20
N LYS A 157 8.06 1.06 8.35
CA LYS A 157 8.28 0.55 6.98
C LYS A 157 9.14 -0.72 6.95
N SER A 158 10.08 -0.89 7.87
CA SER A 158 10.80 -2.16 8.05
C SER A 158 9.85 -3.26 8.56
N ALA A 159 8.99 -2.95 9.53
CA ALA A 159 7.99 -3.88 10.01
C ALA A 159 6.95 -4.23 8.93
N GLN A 160 6.57 -3.28 8.06
CA GLN A 160 5.69 -3.54 6.92
C GLN A 160 6.35 -4.44 5.85
N ASN A 161 7.67 -4.33 5.66
CA ASN A 161 8.44 -5.25 4.83
C ASN A 161 8.39 -6.68 5.43
N MET A 162 8.60 -6.83 6.74
CA MET A 162 8.48 -8.11 7.42
C MET A 162 7.05 -8.69 7.31
N LEU A 163 6.01 -7.86 7.47
CA LEU A 163 4.63 -8.29 7.23
C LEU A 163 4.46 -8.86 5.80
N THR A 164 5.05 -8.21 4.80
CA THR A 164 4.97 -8.69 3.41
C THR A 164 5.61 -10.07 3.26
N ILE A 165 6.76 -10.32 3.88
CA ILE A 165 7.43 -11.62 3.88
C ILE A 165 6.56 -12.67 4.58
N SER A 166 6.01 -12.37 5.76
CA SER A 166 5.17 -13.29 6.53
C SER A 166 3.90 -13.67 5.75
N LEU A 167 3.22 -12.68 5.14
CA LEU A 167 2.07 -12.95 4.28
C LEU A 167 2.43 -13.85 3.09
N ALA A 168 3.59 -13.62 2.46
CA ALA A 168 4.05 -14.44 1.34
C ALA A 168 4.36 -15.88 1.76
N GLN A 169 4.86 -16.09 2.98
CA GLN A 169 5.10 -17.43 3.54
C GLN A 169 3.80 -18.17 3.82
N ASP A 170 2.85 -17.52 4.51
CA ASP A 170 1.57 -18.13 4.88
C ASP A 170 0.67 -18.40 3.66
N LEU A 171 0.75 -17.55 2.65
CA LEU A 171 -0.09 -17.60 1.44
C LEU A 171 0.67 -18.16 0.21
N ALA A 172 1.79 -18.85 0.44
CA ALA A 172 2.65 -19.37 -0.62
C ALA A 172 1.87 -20.17 -1.69
N GLY A 173 2.13 -19.86 -2.95
CA GLY A 173 1.49 -20.48 -4.11
C GLY A 173 0.04 -20.07 -4.35
N ARG A 174 -0.56 -19.24 -3.49
CA ARG A 174 -1.96 -18.79 -3.62
C ARG A 174 -2.10 -17.29 -3.81
N VAL A 175 -1.25 -16.49 -3.18
CA VAL A 175 -1.30 -15.02 -3.24
C VAL A 175 0.12 -14.48 -3.40
N ARG A 176 0.32 -13.57 -4.34
CA ARG A 176 1.58 -12.85 -4.47
C ARG A 176 1.62 -11.68 -3.50
N CYS A 177 2.72 -11.51 -2.77
CA CYS A 177 2.88 -10.42 -1.80
C CYS A 177 4.12 -9.60 -2.12
N TRP A 178 3.95 -8.32 -2.39
CA TRP A 178 5.03 -7.42 -2.75
C TRP A 178 5.08 -6.20 -1.85
N ALA A 179 6.28 -5.87 -1.36
CA ALA A 179 6.62 -4.57 -0.81
C ALA A 179 7.04 -3.67 -1.97
N VAL A 180 6.46 -2.48 -2.09
CA VAL A 180 6.71 -1.58 -3.21
C VAL A 180 7.14 -0.21 -2.71
N HIS A 181 8.37 0.20 -3.08
CA HIS A 181 8.81 1.59 -2.96
C HIS A 181 8.38 2.37 -4.22
N PRO A 182 7.49 3.36 -4.11
CA PRO A 182 6.93 4.06 -5.27
C PRO A 182 7.88 5.08 -5.91
N GLY A 183 9.06 5.29 -5.33
CA GLY A 183 9.98 6.34 -5.70
C GLY A 183 9.89 7.58 -4.78
N LYS A 184 10.65 8.62 -5.10
CA LYS A 184 10.62 9.91 -4.38
C LYS A 184 9.39 10.71 -4.82
N MET A 185 8.29 10.51 -4.15
CA MET A 185 6.97 11.03 -4.53
C MET A 185 6.81 12.51 -4.21
N ALA A 186 6.36 13.29 -5.17
CA ALA A 186 5.94 14.68 -4.98
C ALA A 186 4.54 14.73 -4.32
N THR A 187 4.46 14.35 -3.05
CA THR A 187 3.23 14.33 -2.23
C THR A 187 3.45 15.02 -0.91
N GLY A 188 2.38 15.30 -0.15
CA GLY A 188 2.48 15.94 1.17
C GLY A 188 3.28 15.17 2.24
N MET A 189 3.67 13.92 1.97
CA MET A 189 4.63 13.14 2.77
C MET A 189 5.99 12.99 2.09
N GLY A 190 6.15 13.56 0.89
CA GLY A 190 7.41 13.56 0.14
C GLY A 190 8.45 14.48 0.75
N GLN A 191 9.72 14.20 0.48
CA GLN A 191 10.83 15.09 0.85
C GLN A 191 10.93 16.25 -0.15
N ALA A 192 11.67 17.30 0.20
CA ALA A 192 11.82 18.50 -0.62
C ALA A 192 12.42 18.22 -2.04
N ASP A 193 13.15 17.11 -2.20
CA ASP A 193 13.74 16.63 -3.47
C ASP A 193 12.82 15.66 -4.25
N ALA A 194 11.57 15.53 -3.84
CA ALA A 194 10.62 14.62 -4.45
C ALA A 194 10.19 15.13 -5.84
N SER A 195 10.45 14.34 -6.87
CA SER A 195 10.23 14.73 -8.28
C SER A 195 9.32 13.77 -9.05
N LYS A 196 9.01 12.57 -8.50
CA LYS A 196 8.20 11.59 -9.22
C LYS A 196 6.72 11.92 -9.15
N ASP A 197 6.08 12.02 -10.31
CA ASP A 197 4.64 12.22 -10.42
C ASP A 197 3.89 10.99 -9.86
N PRO A 198 2.91 11.15 -8.95
CA PRO A 198 2.04 10.09 -8.49
C PRO A 198 1.35 9.28 -9.61
N ARG A 199 1.00 9.91 -10.72
CA ARG A 199 0.40 9.23 -11.88
C ARG A 199 1.38 8.30 -12.57
N GLN A 200 2.65 8.71 -12.68
CA GLN A 200 3.70 7.84 -13.21
C GLN A 200 3.89 6.61 -12.32
N ALA A 201 3.97 6.80 -11.00
CA ALA A 201 4.10 5.69 -10.07
C ALA A 201 2.88 4.74 -10.10
N ALA A 202 1.68 5.29 -10.29
CA ALA A 202 0.47 4.48 -10.42
C ALA A 202 0.49 3.61 -11.68
N ARG A 203 0.93 4.14 -12.84
CA ARG A 203 1.11 3.39 -14.08
C ARG A 203 2.14 2.26 -13.92
N GLU A 204 3.32 2.58 -13.38
CA GLU A 204 4.38 1.58 -13.17
C GLU A 204 3.91 0.46 -12.23
N LEU A 205 3.11 0.80 -11.20
CA LEU A 205 2.55 -0.20 -10.28
C LEU A 205 1.51 -1.07 -10.98
N ARG A 206 0.65 -0.53 -11.83
CA ARG A 206 -0.28 -1.31 -12.63
C ARG A 206 0.45 -2.24 -13.61
N GLU A 207 1.47 -1.74 -14.30
CA GLU A 207 2.32 -2.55 -15.18
C GLU A 207 3.00 -3.70 -14.43
N LEU A 208 3.46 -3.45 -13.20
CA LEU A 208 4.00 -4.49 -12.32
C LEU A 208 2.94 -5.57 -12.00
N VAL A 209 1.70 -5.17 -11.68
CA VAL A 209 0.59 -6.11 -11.40
C VAL A 209 0.25 -6.95 -12.64
N ASP A 210 0.25 -6.34 -13.81
CA ASP A 210 -0.06 -7.01 -15.09
C ASP A 210 1.14 -7.82 -15.64
N SER A 211 2.32 -7.73 -15.04
CA SER A 211 3.50 -8.46 -15.46
C SER A 211 3.34 -9.98 -15.27
N PRO A 212 4.00 -10.82 -16.08
CA PRO A 212 3.97 -12.27 -15.92
C PRO A 212 4.80 -12.78 -14.74
N ASP A 213 5.53 -11.91 -14.04
CA ASP A 213 6.38 -12.31 -12.93
C ASP A 213 5.55 -12.79 -11.74
N ARG A 214 5.82 -13.99 -11.28
CA ARG A 214 5.15 -14.65 -10.15
C ARG A 214 6.02 -14.74 -8.90
N THR A 215 7.23 -14.16 -8.93
CA THR A 215 8.13 -14.17 -7.77
C THR A 215 7.47 -13.48 -6.58
N SER A 216 7.47 -14.15 -5.44
CA SER A 216 6.91 -13.66 -4.16
C SER A 216 7.65 -14.32 -3.01
N PRO A 217 8.08 -13.58 -1.94
CA PRO A 217 7.97 -12.12 -1.82
C PRO A 217 8.97 -11.34 -2.69
N ARG A 218 8.65 -10.06 -2.97
CA ARG A 218 9.59 -9.12 -3.62
C ARG A 218 9.59 -7.78 -2.89
N PHE A 219 10.75 -7.11 -2.90
CA PHE A 219 10.85 -5.70 -2.52
C PHE A 219 11.20 -4.86 -3.73
N VAL A 220 10.18 -4.37 -4.39
CA VAL A 220 10.26 -3.68 -5.68
C VAL A 220 10.50 -2.19 -5.49
N SER A 221 11.40 -1.60 -6.31
CA SER A 221 11.52 -0.16 -6.48
C SER A 221 10.99 0.23 -7.85
N LEU A 222 9.88 0.98 -7.92
CA LEU A 222 9.31 1.38 -9.20
C LEU A 222 10.28 2.25 -10.02
N GLY A 223 10.59 1.81 -11.24
CA GLY A 223 11.53 2.47 -12.13
C GLY A 223 13.01 2.21 -11.82
N ALA A 224 13.34 1.26 -10.95
CA ALA A 224 14.70 0.87 -10.60
C ALA A 224 14.79 -0.64 -10.30
N ALA A 225 15.99 -1.11 -10.00
CA ALA A 225 16.20 -2.49 -9.57
C ALA A 225 15.52 -2.78 -8.22
N ASP A 226 15.16 -4.05 -7.99
CA ASP A 226 14.61 -4.51 -6.71
C ASP A 226 15.56 -4.19 -5.55
N LEU A 227 14.96 -3.94 -4.40
CA LEU A 227 15.68 -3.58 -3.17
C LEU A 227 16.01 -4.83 -2.34
N SER A 228 17.09 -4.74 -1.59
CA SER A 228 17.34 -5.67 -0.49
C SER A 228 16.43 -5.36 0.70
N TRP A 229 16.04 -6.41 1.43
CA TRP A 229 15.24 -6.28 2.65
C TRP A 229 15.98 -5.59 3.80
#